data_9d94102dfaa55322f76f7d9521b714e4
#
_entry.id   9d94102dfaa55322f76f7d9521b714e4
#
_cell.length_a   1.000
_cell.length_b   1.000
_cell.length_c   1.000
_cell.angle_alpha   90.00
_cell.angle_beta   90.00
_cell.angle_gamma   90.00
#
_symmetry.space_group_name_H-M   'P 1'
#
loop_
_entity.id
_entity.type
_entity.pdbx_description
1 polymer ?
#
loop_
_entity_poly.entity_id
_entity_poly.type
_entity_poly.pdbx_seq_one_letter_code
_entity_poly.pdbx_strand_id
1 'polypeptide(L)'
;MAANVMEIYGSKVFNEHVMKERLPSATYKSLKNTLHKGAPLDIEVANVVASVMKRWAMELGATHYTHWFQPLTGITSEKHDGFVSPVGDGTAIMEFSGKELVRGEPDASSFPSGGLRATCEARGYTAWDPTSYAFVKDDVLCIPTAFVSYTGEALDKKTPLLRSMNALSNQAIRILKLFGKDVDYVST
;
A
#
# COMPACT_ATOMS: atom_id res chain seq x y z
N MET A 1 -3.66 -33.42 8.04
CA MET A 1 -2.74 -33.49 6.89
C MET A 1 -1.81 -32.29 6.97
N ALA A 2 -0.50 -32.48 6.81
CA ALA A 2 0.44 -31.36 6.78
C ALA A 2 0.12 -30.51 5.53
N ALA A 3 0.00 -29.18 5.70
CA ALA A 3 -0.22 -28.29 4.59
C ALA A 3 0.98 -28.34 3.63
N ASN A 4 0.71 -28.50 2.34
CA ASN A 4 1.75 -28.44 1.32
C ASN A 4 2.22 -26.98 1.18
N VAL A 5 3.43 -26.68 1.64
CA VAL A 5 4.00 -25.32 1.63
C VAL A 5 3.99 -24.72 0.22
N MET A 6 4.22 -25.53 -0.82
CA MET A 6 4.22 -25.07 -2.19
C MET A 6 2.84 -24.59 -2.67
N GLU A 7 1.76 -25.18 -2.18
CA GLU A 7 0.40 -24.81 -2.52
C GLU A 7 -0.09 -23.57 -1.77
N ILE A 8 0.39 -23.37 -0.53
CA ILE A 8 -0.03 -22.23 0.29
C ILE A 8 0.84 -20.99 0.09
N TYR A 9 2.06 -21.15 -0.46
CA TYR A 9 2.97 -20.02 -0.64
C TYR A 9 2.40 -18.99 -1.62
N GLY A 10 2.22 -17.76 -1.13
CA GLY A 10 1.67 -16.65 -1.93
C GLY A 10 0.18 -16.74 -2.27
N SER A 11 -0.54 -17.78 -1.82
CA SER A 11 -1.96 -17.98 -2.13
C SER A 11 -2.87 -16.85 -1.60
N LYS A 12 -2.44 -16.17 -0.54
CA LYS A 12 -3.15 -15.05 0.09
C LYS A 12 -2.45 -13.70 -0.18
N VAL A 13 -1.76 -13.56 -1.31
CA VAL A 13 -1.05 -12.33 -1.70
C VAL A 13 -1.64 -11.77 -2.97
N PHE A 14 -2.01 -10.49 -2.95
CA PHE A 14 -2.51 -9.75 -4.12
C PHE A 14 -1.34 -9.38 -5.04
N ASN A 15 -0.67 -10.41 -5.57
CA ASN A 15 0.54 -10.30 -6.38
C ASN A 15 0.23 -9.94 -7.85
N GLU A 16 1.27 -9.80 -8.65
CA GLU A 16 1.14 -9.43 -10.07
C GLU A 16 0.27 -10.43 -10.87
N HIS A 17 0.32 -11.71 -10.53
CA HIS A 17 -0.51 -12.73 -11.18
C HIS A 17 -2.00 -12.48 -10.91
N VAL A 18 -2.38 -12.29 -9.64
CA VAL A 18 -3.75 -11.97 -9.23
C VAL A 18 -4.22 -10.64 -9.82
N MET A 19 -3.36 -9.63 -9.82
CA MET A 19 -3.67 -8.33 -10.43
C MET A 19 -3.95 -8.47 -11.92
N LYS A 20 -3.13 -9.21 -12.65
CA LYS A 20 -3.29 -9.42 -14.09
C LYS A 20 -4.55 -10.20 -14.44
N GLU A 21 -4.90 -11.17 -13.61
CA GLU A 21 -6.11 -11.99 -13.79
C GLU A 21 -7.40 -11.21 -13.51
N ARG A 22 -7.39 -10.36 -12.48
CA ARG A 22 -8.60 -9.76 -11.93
C ARG A 22 -8.85 -8.31 -12.33
N LEU A 23 -7.80 -7.57 -12.65
CA LEU A 23 -7.92 -6.17 -13.07
C LEU A 23 -8.25 -6.04 -14.55
N PRO A 24 -9.06 -5.05 -14.95
CA PRO A 24 -9.18 -4.68 -16.36
C PRO A 24 -7.81 -4.39 -16.97
N SER A 25 -7.56 -4.81 -18.22
CA SER A 25 -6.25 -4.66 -18.87
C SER A 25 -5.69 -3.23 -18.87
N ALA A 26 -6.57 -2.24 -19.04
CA ALA A 26 -6.17 -0.83 -19.01
C ALA A 26 -5.69 -0.39 -17.62
N THR A 27 -6.45 -0.78 -16.57
CA THR A 27 -6.10 -0.51 -15.16
C THR A 27 -4.79 -1.18 -14.78
N TYR A 28 -4.62 -2.45 -15.15
CA TYR A 28 -3.37 -3.18 -14.88
C TYR A 28 -2.17 -2.52 -15.57
N LYS A 29 -2.30 -2.11 -16.83
CA LYS A 29 -1.22 -1.40 -17.54
C LYS A 29 -0.89 -0.06 -16.89
N SER A 30 -1.90 0.71 -16.48
CA SER A 30 -1.69 1.98 -15.78
C SER A 30 -0.99 1.77 -14.45
N LEU A 31 -1.45 0.81 -13.64
CA LEU A 31 -0.81 0.46 -12.38
C LEU A 31 0.64 0.02 -12.57
N LYS A 32 0.92 -0.78 -13.59
CA LYS A 32 2.28 -1.21 -13.91
C LYS A 32 3.20 -0.05 -14.30
N ASN A 33 2.69 0.93 -15.03
CA ASN A 33 3.43 2.16 -15.31
C ASN A 33 3.73 2.97 -14.05
N THR A 34 2.76 3.08 -13.13
CA THR A 34 2.96 3.71 -11.81
C THR A 34 4.07 3.01 -11.04
N LEU A 35 4.05 1.67 -10.98
CA LEU A 35 5.08 0.85 -10.32
C LEU A 35 6.48 1.07 -10.90
N HIS A 36 6.61 1.10 -12.22
CA HIS A 36 7.92 1.21 -12.88
C HIS A 36 8.48 2.63 -12.91
N LYS A 37 7.61 3.64 -12.98
CA LYS A 37 8.01 5.05 -13.13
C LYS A 37 7.96 5.86 -11.84
N GLY A 38 7.42 5.28 -10.76
CA GLY A 38 7.19 6.01 -9.50
C GLY A 38 6.18 7.16 -9.65
N ALA A 39 5.29 7.11 -10.65
CA ALA A 39 4.26 8.11 -10.86
C ALA A 39 3.19 8.03 -9.75
N PRO A 40 2.52 9.14 -9.40
CA PRO A 40 1.38 9.09 -8.50
C PRO A 40 0.29 8.14 -9.01
N LEU A 41 -0.35 7.42 -8.09
CA LEU A 41 -1.49 6.56 -8.42
C LEU A 41 -2.71 7.44 -8.71
N ASP A 42 -3.25 7.30 -9.92
CA ASP A 42 -4.48 7.98 -10.31
C ASP A 42 -5.67 7.47 -9.48
N ILE A 43 -6.57 8.38 -9.07
CA ILE A 43 -7.70 8.03 -8.19
C ILE A 43 -8.69 7.08 -8.87
N GLU A 44 -8.92 7.21 -10.17
CA GLU A 44 -9.83 6.33 -10.91
C GLU A 44 -9.24 4.91 -11.01
N VAL A 45 -7.93 4.82 -11.26
CA VAL A 45 -7.20 3.55 -11.22
C VAL A 45 -7.26 2.96 -9.82
N ALA A 46 -7.03 3.77 -8.78
CA ALA A 46 -7.10 3.35 -7.39
C ALA A 46 -8.48 2.81 -7.00
N ASN A 47 -9.57 3.44 -7.45
CA ASN A 47 -10.94 2.99 -7.19
C ASN A 47 -11.20 1.59 -7.77
N VAL A 48 -10.76 1.34 -9.00
CA VAL A 48 -10.90 0.02 -9.63
C VAL A 48 -10.05 -1.03 -8.89
N VAL A 49 -8.80 -0.68 -8.56
CA VAL A 49 -7.90 -1.57 -7.80
C VAL A 49 -8.50 -1.90 -6.44
N ALA A 50 -8.98 -0.90 -5.69
CA ALA A 50 -9.60 -1.09 -4.38
C ALA A 50 -10.82 -2.01 -4.46
N SER A 51 -11.70 -1.81 -5.44
CA SER A 51 -12.89 -2.64 -5.63
C SER A 51 -12.52 -4.11 -5.91
N VAL A 52 -11.53 -4.35 -6.74
CA VAL A 52 -11.05 -5.70 -7.07
C VAL A 52 -10.34 -6.33 -5.89
N MET A 53 -9.46 -5.59 -5.22
CA MET A 53 -8.72 -6.04 -4.04
C MET A 53 -9.67 -6.43 -2.90
N LYS A 54 -10.70 -5.62 -2.64
CA LYS A 54 -11.73 -5.91 -1.64
C LYS A 54 -12.44 -7.23 -1.95
N ARG A 55 -12.94 -7.41 -3.17
CA ARG A 55 -13.63 -8.65 -3.56
C ARG A 55 -12.74 -9.87 -3.41
N TRP A 56 -11.51 -9.77 -3.87
CA TRP A 56 -10.52 -10.83 -3.72
C TRP A 56 -10.26 -11.18 -2.26
N ALA A 57 -10.12 -10.17 -1.40
CA ALA A 57 -9.89 -10.39 0.03
C ALA A 57 -11.10 -11.04 0.72
N MET A 58 -12.32 -10.60 0.37
CA MET A 58 -13.56 -11.18 0.89
C MET A 58 -13.76 -12.64 0.46
N GLU A 59 -13.38 -12.99 -0.75
CA GLU A 59 -13.37 -14.40 -1.23
C GLU A 59 -12.42 -15.28 -0.40
N LEU A 60 -11.37 -14.68 0.18
CA LEU A 60 -10.44 -15.33 1.11
C LEU A 60 -10.87 -15.26 2.59
N GLY A 61 -12.06 -14.71 2.85
CA GLY A 61 -12.65 -14.62 4.19
C GLY A 61 -12.34 -13.33 4.96
N ALA A 62 -11.72 -12.34 4.34
CA ALA A 62 -11.46 -11.06 5.00
C ALA A 62 -12.76 -10.28 5.24
N THR A 63 -12.92 -9.73 6.42
CA THR A 63 -14.04 -8.89 6.85
C THR A 63 -13.60 -7.46 7.18
N HIS A 64 -12.30 -7.28 7.37
CA HIS A 64 -11.65 -6.04 7.75
C HIS A 64 -10.45 -5.75 6.84
N TYR A 65 -9.97 -4.52 6.89
CA TYR A 65 -8.70 -4.12 6.29
C TYR A 65 -7.87 -3.31 7.27
N THR A 66 -6.56 -3.23 7.02
CA THR A 66 -5.65 -2.42 7.80
C THR A 66 -4.59 -1.78 6.92
N HIS A 67 -4.24 -0.53 7.22
CA HIS A 67 -3.04 0.09 6.70
C HIS A 67 -1.85 -0.43 7.51
N TRP A 68 -0.97 -1.18 6.86
CA TRP A 68 0.19 -1.81 7.49
C TRP A 68 1.45 -1.04 7.19
N PHE A 69 2.09 -0.49 8.21
CA PHE A 69 3.35 0.23 8.08
C PHE A 69 4.18 0.15 9.36
N GLN A 70 5.46 0.48 9.26
CA GLN A 70 6.35 0.60 10.41
C GLN A 70 6.64 2.07 10.70
N PRO A 71 6.04 2.66 11.74
CA PRO A 71 6.37 3.99 12.18
C PRO A 71 7.82 4.07 12.68
N LEU A 72 8.35 5.27 12.80
CA LEU A 72 9.73 5.51 13.29
C LEU A 72 10.00 4.91 14.66
N THR A 73 8.97 4.67 15.45
CA THR A 73 9.04 3.97 16.75
C THR A 73 9.46 2.50 16.66
N GLY A 74 9.39 1.90 15.46
CA GLY A 74 9.89 0.56 15.20
C GLY A 74 8.90 -0.59 15.40
N ILE A 75 7.72 -0.33 15.94
CA ILE A 75 6.66 -1.32 16.11
C ILE A 75 5.72 -1.21 14.91
N THR A 76 5.36 -2.35 14.29
CA THR A 76 4.37 -2.39 13.21
C THR A 76 3.05 -1.81 13.69
N SER A 77 2.49 -0.87 12.95
CA SER A 77 1.20 -0.27 13.22
C SER A 77 0.14 -0.92 12.34
N GLU A 78 -1.00 -1.22 12.95
CA GLU A 78 -2.17 -1.79 12.32
C GLU A 78 -3.40 -1.07 12.87
N LYS A 79 -4.22 -0.49 11.99
CA LYS A 79 -5.54 0.02 12.35
C LYS A 79 -6.57 -0.75 11.53
N HIS A 80 -7.36 -1.55 12.20
CA HIS A 80 -8.37 -2.39 11.57
C HIS A 80 -9.66 -1.59 11.37
N ASP A 81 -10.11 -1.50 10.13
CA ASP A 81 -11.40 -0.95 9.74
C ASP A 81 -12.24 -2.04 9.06
N GLY A 82 -13.54 -2.06 9.35
CA GLY A 82 -14.46 -3.01 8.71
C GLY A 82 -14.73 -2.62 7.26
N PHE A 83 -14.96 -3.62 6.40
CA PHE A 83 -15.48 -3.34 5.07
C PHE A 83 -16.93 -2.86 5.08
N VAL A 84 -17.62 -2.97 6.19
CA VAL A 84 -19.04 -2.67 6.32
C VAL A 84 -19.24 -1.55 7.33
N SER A 85 -19.93 -0.49 6.91
CA SER A 85 -20.34 0.63 7.76
C SER A 85 -21.86 0.70 7.88
N PRO A 86 -22.44 0.76 9.10
CA PRO A 86 -23.87 0.92 9.28
C PRO A 86 -24.32 2.33 8.86
N VAL A 87 -25.49 2.42 8.23
CA VAL A 87 -26.04 3.68 7.69
C VAL A 87 -27.13 4.28 8.58
N GLY A 88 -27.38 3.73 9.74
CA GLY A 88 -28.34 4.27 10.72
C GLY A 88 -29.82 4.00 10.42
N ASP A 89 -30.18 3.45 9.27
CA ASP A 89 -31.52 3.02 8.87
C ASP A 89 -31.74 1.50 8.98
N GLY A 90 -30.81 0.80 9.62
CA GLY A 90 -30.80 -0.66 9.71
C GLY A 90 -30.12 -1.36 8.53
N THR A 91 -29.61 -0.59 7.55
CA THR A 91 -28.79 -1.10 6.44
C THR A 91 -27.32 -0.84 6.66
N ALA A 92 -26.46 -1.39 5.80
CA ALA A 92 -25.02 -1.18 5.82
C ALA A 92 -24.50 -1.00 4.40
N ILE A 93 -23.46 -0.20 4.27
CA ILE A 93 -22.74 0.00 3.02
C ILE A 93 -21.34 -0.62 3.09
N MET A 94 -20.80 -0.98 1.94
CA MET A 94 -19.44 -1.49 1.83
C MET A 94 -18.49 -0.30 1.63
N GLU A 95 -17.71 0.02 2.63
CA GLU A 95 -16.72 1.09 2.62
C GLU A 95 -15.31 0.53 2.37
N PHE A 96 -14.80 0.68 1.20
CA PHE A 96 -13.39 0.56 0.84
C PHE A 96 -13.23 1.07 -0.58
N SER A 97 -12.56 2.17 -0.75
CA SER A 97 -12.42 2.86 -2.03
C SER A 97 -10.94 3.16 -2.34
N GLY A 98 -10.70 3.69 -3.52
CA GLY A 98 -9.37 4.15 -3.90
C GLY A 98 -8.82 5.26 -3.00
N LYS A 99 -9.67 5.99 -2.28
CA LYS A 99 -9.23 6.96 -1.27
C LYS A 99 -8.32 6.29 -0.23
N GLU A 100 -8.68 5.10 0.23
CA GLU A 100 -7.89 4.35 1.23
C GLU A 100 -6.50 3.93 0.69
N LEU A 101 -6.38 3.77 -0.62
CA LEU A 101 -5.11 3.46 -1.27
C LEU A 101 -4.26 4.72 -1.53
N VAL A 102 -4.89 5.82 -1.96
CA VAL A 102 -4.16 7.05 -2.34
C VAL A 102 -3.83 7.88 -1.11
N ARG A 103 -4.77 8.02 -0.19
CA ARG A 103 -4.62 8.85 1.00
C ARG A 103 -5.52 8.36 2.13
N GLY A 104 -5.10 7.29 2.79
CA GLY A 104 -5.74 6.83 4.02
C GLY A 104 -5.40 7.77 5.18
N GLU A 105 -6.31 7.93 6.11
CA GLU A 105 -6.10 8.75 7.32
C GLU A 105 -6.10 7.84 8.55
N PRO A 106 -4.92 7.32 8.97
CA PRO A 106 -4.84 6.55 10.18
C PRO A 106 -5.04 7.46 11.39
N ASP A 107 -5.75 6.98 12.39
CA ASP A 107 -5.87 7.68 13.65
C ASP A 107 -4.52 7.69 14.38
N ALA A 108 -3.96 8.87 14.59
CA ALA A 108 -2.68 9.05 15.28
C ALA A 108 -2.69 8.52 16.72
N SER A 109 -3.85 8.38 17.36
CA SER A 109 -3.99 7.80 18.70
C SER A 109 -3.69 6.30 18.76
N SER A 110 -3.73 5.60 17.62
CA SER A 110 -3.42 4.17 17.53
C SER A 110 -1.93 3.86 17.39
N PHE A 111 -1.06 4.87 17.26
CA PHE A 111 0.38 4.62 17.20
C PHE A 111 0.95 4.35 18.60
N PRO A 112 1.75 3.27 18.76
CA PRO A 112 2.54 3.10 19.96
C PRO A 112 3.55 4.26 20.01
N SER A 113 3.22 5.29 20.78
CA SER A 113 4.06 6.49 20.87
C SER A 113 5.23 6.26 21.82
N GLY A 114 6.42 6.62 21.37
CA GLY A 114 7.58 6.77 22.24
C GLY A 114 7.52 8.05 23.12
N GLY A 115 6.34 8.68 23.28
CA GLY A 115 6.12 9.88 24.07
C GLY A 115 5.12 10.86 23.43
N LEU A 116 4.67 11.83 24.21
CA LEU A 116 3.72 12.88 23.80
C LEU A 116 4.09 13.62 22.51
N ARG A 117 5.39 13.75 22.22
CA ARG A 117 5.89 14.44 21.05
C ARG A 117 5.66 13.65 19.76
N ALA A 118 5.85 12.34 19.79
CA ALA A 118 5.65 11.47 18.64
C ALA A 118 4.17 11.42 18.22
N THR A 119 3.22 11.48 19.16
CA THR A 119 1.79 11.55 18.86
C THR A 119 1.35 12.87 18.26
N CYS A 120 1.96 13.99 18.65
CA CYS A 120 1.66 15.30 18.07
C CYS A 120 2.23 15.46 16.65
N GLU A 121 3.36 14.82 16.37
CA GLU A 121 4.02 14.84 15.05
C GLU A 121 3.48 13.77 14.10
N ALA A 122 2.76 12.77 14.60
CA ALA A 122 2.22 11.66 13.82
C ALA A 122 0.94 12.01 13.02
N ARG A 123 0.66 13.27 12.79
CA ARG A 123 -0.44 13.69 11.90
C ARG A 123 -0.01 13.63 10.46
N GLY A 124 -0.61 12.70 9.73
CA GLY A 124 -0.26 12.48 8.34
C GLY A 124 -1.26 11.58 7.64
N TYR A 125 -0.85 11.06 6.53
CA TYR A 125 -1.65 10.13 5.74
C TYR A 125 -0.83 8.93 5.33
N THR A 126 -1.51 7.82 5.09
CA THR A 126 -0.95 6.63 4.48
C THR A 126 -1.18 6.66 2.98
N ALA A 127 -0.22 6.15 2.22
CA ALA A 127 -0.39 5.87 0.81
C ALA A 127 0.04 4.43 0.55
N TRP A 128 -0.79 3.68 -0.18
CA TRP A 128 -0.42 2.33 -0.58
C TRP A 128 0.91 2.34 -1.32
N ASP A 129 1.80 1.46 -0.91
CA ASP A 129 3.00 1.18 -1.68
C ASP A 129 2.76 -0.04 -2.57
N PRO A 130 2.48 0.15 -3.85
CA PRO A 130 2.17 -0.95 -4.76
C PRO A 130 3.38 -1.83 -5.08
N THR A 131 4.60 -1.44 -4.69
CA THR A 131 5.79 -2.31 -4.78
C THR A 131 5.80 -3.40 -3.71
N SER A 132 4.93 -3.28 -2.71
CA SER A 132 4.68 -4.29 -1.69
C SER A 132 3.24 -4.77 -1.79
N TYR A 133 3.10 -6.03 -2.08
CA TYR A 133 1.78 -6.62 -2.31
C TYR A 133 0.93 -6.62 -1.05
N ALA A 134 -0.35 -6.25 -1.19
CA ALA A 134 -1.34 -6.48 -0.16
C ALA A 134 -1.55 -7.99 0.04
N PHE A 135 -1.93 -8.39 1.24
CA PHE A 135 -2.10 -9.80 1.57
C PHE A 135 -3.20 -9.97 2.62
N VAL A 136 -3.78 -11.15 2.68
CA VAL A 136 -4.77 -11.50 3.70
C VAL A 136 -4.09 -12.31 4.79
N LYS A 137 -4.20 -11.82 6.03
CA LYS A 137 -3.78 -12.51 7.24
C LYS A 137 -5.01 -12.69 8.13
N ASP A 138 -5.32 -13.93 8.42
CA ASP A 138 -6.53 -14.33 9.13
C ASP A 138 -7.78 -13.80 8.39
N ASP A 139 -8.55 -12.90 8.94
CA ASP A 139 -9.73 -12.24 8.39
C ASP A 139 -9.49 -10.77 7.99
N VAL A 140 -8.22 -10.35 7.90
CA VAL A 140 -7.83 -8.95 7.64
C VAL A 140 -7.06 -8.83 6.34
N LEU A 141 -7.47 -7.90 5.46
CA LEU A 141 -6.68 -7.43 4.33
C LEU A 141 -5.62 -6.44 4.83
N CYS A 142 -4.37 -6.84 4.79
CA CYS A 142 -3.23 -6.01 5.15
C CYS A 142 -2.71 -5.27 3.92
N ILE A 143 -2.70 -3.95 3.97
CA ILE A 143 -2.27 -3.09 2.86
C ILE A 143 -0.96 -2.41 3.26
N PRO A 144 0.19 -2.82 2.68
CA PRO A 144 1.47 -2.16 2.96
C PRO A 144 1.44 -0.71 2.50
N THR A 145 1.71 0.22 3.41
CA THR A 145 1.65 1.66 3.13
C THR A 145 2.92 2.37 3.54
N ALA A 146 3.18 3.50 2.89
CA ALA A 146 4.02 4.55 3.42
C ALA A 146 3.19 5.45 4.34
N PHE A 147 3.81 6.06 5.33
CA PHE A 147 3.18 7.03 6.21
C PHE A 147 3.97 8.35 6.20
N VAL A 148 3.29 9.42 5.84
CA VAL A 148 3.91 10.72 5.58
C VAL A 148 3.10 11.82 6.27
N SER A 149 3.79 12.81 6.85
CA SER A 149 3.13 13.98 7.42
C SER A 149 2.47 14.83 6.33
N TYR A 150 1.54 15.70 6.70
CA TYR A 150 0.93 16.66 5.77
C TYR A 150 1.94 17.67 5.19
N THR A 151 3.08 17.85 5.84
CA THR A 151 4.21 18.68 5.40
C THR A 151 5.22 17.91 4.55
N GLY A 152 5.05 16.59 4.38
CA GLY A 152 5.86 15.73 3.52
C GLY A 152 7.02 15.03 4.21
N GLU A 153 7.11 15.09 5.53
CA GLU A 153 8.12 14.37 6.29
C GLU A 153 7.77 12.88 6.38
N ALA A 154 8.79 12.03 6.33
CA ALA A 154 8.63 10.62 6.54
C ALA A 154 8.33 10.32 8.01
N LEU A 155 7.22 9.65 8.28
CA LEU A 155 6.84 9.18 9.61
C LEU A 155 6.99 7.67 9.78
N ASP A 156 7.47 7.00 8.75
CA ASP A 156 7.75 5.56 8.70
C ASP A 156 9.20 5.26 8.30
N LYS A 157 9.57 3.99 8.34
CA LYS A 157 10.89 3.52 7.92
C LYS A 157 11.00 3.29 6.42
N LYS A 158 9.88 3.09 5.73
CA LYS A 158 9.86 2.74 4.32
C LYS A 158 10.06 3.95 3.40
N THR A 159 9.44 5.08 3.74
CA THR A 159 9.56 6.32 2.94
C THR A 159 11.01 6.76 2.72
N PRO A 160 11.89 6.80 3.75
CA PRO A 160 13.31 7.11 3.53
C PRO A 160 13.99 6.11 2.59
N LEU A 161 13.68 4.81 2.71
CA LEU A 161 14.23 3.79 1.82
C LEU A 161 13.82 4.03 0.36
N LEU A 162 12.54 4.21 0.09
CA LEU A 162 12.02 4.45 -1.26
C LEU A 162 12.61 5.74 -1.87
N ARG A 163 12.74 6.80 -1.07
CA ARG A 163 13.37 8.05 -1.49
C ARG A 163 14.87 7.86 -1.82
N SER A 164 15.58 7.07 -1.03
CA SER A 164 17.00 6.79 -1.28
C SER A 164 17.21 5.97 -2.57
N MET A 165 16.35 4.99 -2.83
CA MET A 165 16.37 4.21 -4.07
C MET A 165 16.15 5.12 -5.30
N ASN A 166 15.18 6.02 -5.26
CA ASN A 166 14.95 6.98 -6.34
C ASN A 166 16.15 7.93 -6.55
N ALA A 167 16.71 8.44 -5.46
CA ALA A 167 17.89 9.32 -5.52
C ALA A 167 19.08 8.60 -6.15
N LEU A 168 19.33 7.34 -5.76
CA LEU A 168 20.41 6.53 -6.28
C LEU A 168 20.20 6.21 -7.77
N SER A 169 18.99 5.79 -8.15
CA SER A 169 18.62 5.54 -9.56
C SER A 169 18.89 6.79 -10.42
N ASN A 170 18.46 7.97 -9.98
CA ASN A 170 18.67 9.22 -10.70
C ASN A 170 20.16 9.55 -10.88
N GLN A 171 21.00 9.31 -9.89
CA GLN A 171 22.46 9.54 -10.03
C GLN A 171 23.10 8.49 -10.95
N ALA A 172 22.68 7.23 -10.87
CA ALA A 172 23.15 6.17 -11.76
C ALA A 172 22.81 6.50 -13.24
N ILE A 173 21.60 6.95 -13.52
CA ILE A 173 21.17 7.40 -14.85
C ILE A 173 22.07 8.53 -15.35
N ARG A 174 22.39 9.52 -14.51
CA ARG A 174 23.29 10.62 -14.90
C ARG A 174 24.66 10.11 -15.33
N ILE A 175 25.21 9.15 -14.58
CA ILE A 175 26.51 8.53 -14.93
C ILE A 175 26.41 7.77 -16.25
N LEU A 176 25.37 6.94 -16.43
CA LEU A 176 25.19 6.14 -17.64
C LEU A 176 25.04 7.01 -18.89
N LYS A 177 24.38 8.16 -18.79
CA LYS A 177 24.27 9.13 -19.89
C LYS A 177 25.64 9.67 -20.35
N LEU A 178 26.59 9.83 -19.43
CA LEU A 178 27.96 10.23 -19.80
C LEU A 178 28.69 9.18 -20.67
N PHE A 179 28.27 7.90 -20.54
CA PHE A 179 28.77 6.80 -21.37
C PHE A 179 27.88 6.52 -22.60
N GLY A 180 26.98 7.47 -22.94
CA GLY A 180 26.11 7.37 -24.13
C GLY A 180 24.97 6.31 -23.96
N LYS A 181 24.67 5.90 -22.75
CA LYS A 181 23.54 4.98 -22.46
C LYS A 181 22.29 5.79 -22.10
N ASP A 182 21.26 5.63 -22.91
CA ASP A 182 19.95 6.23 -22.62
C ASP A 182 19.08 5.18 -21.92
N VAL A 183 18.87 5.40 -20.62
CA VAL A 183 18.06 4.53 -19.74
C VAL A 183 17.16 5.39 -18.89
N ASP A 184 15.94 4.91 -18.65
CA ASP A 184 14.93 5.63 -17.90
C ASP A 184 14.92 5.26 -16.40
N TYR A 185 15.48 4.11 -16.06
CA TYR A 185 15.48 3.60 -14.67
C TYR A 185 16.65 2.66 -14.44
N VAL A 186 17.22 2.72 -13.24
CA VAL A 186 18.21 1.76 -12.73
C VAL A 186 17.67 1.15 -11.46
N SER A 187 17.57 -0.18 -11.44
CA SER A 187 17.16 -0.90 -10.23
C SER A 187 18.26 -0.80 -9.17
N THR A 188 17.88 -0.39 -7.96
CA THR A 188 18.82 -0.17 -6.84
C THR A 188 18.34 -0.92 -5.60
#